data_183b9f9b0174a618b45bf2218b373dec
#
_entry.id   183b9f9b0174a618b45bf2218b373dec
#
_cell.length_a   1.000
_cell.length_b   1.000
_cell.length_c   1.000
_cell.angle_alpha   90.00
_cell.angle_beta   90.00
_cell.angle_gamma   90.00
#
_symmetry.space_group_name_H-M   'P 1'
#
loop_
_entity.id
_entity.type
_entity.pdbx_description
1 polymer ?
#
loop_
_entity_poly.entity_id
_entity_poly.type
_entity_poly.pdbx_seq_one_letter_code
_entity_poly.pdbx_strand_id
1 'polypeptide(L)'
;MNKIKKTVMIIGYQCNNNCRFCIDAGKRNLVSKTTVEIKQEMKEAKKRGTTYLELIGGETTIRPDAVELISFARDLGFKTINMATNGRILSYPKYAKQIVEAGLTDIIFSIHGYNAQTHDYLTRAKGSFEQLKKGLANLGKLGFKNIGSNTTIVKGNYKHLKRIGEFIYDQGIRNSEFIFVDPSCGGAYKNFDEHVPRISEAAPYVKKCLEIGKKNGIPHWHIRYVPLCYFTDYLNQVSELDEVATFQTEHLAPDFSNFNVESSRREIGRAKTDRCRGCKLFSQCEGVWKEYLKHYGDKELIPIK
;
A
#
# COMPACT_ATOMS: atom_id res chain seq x y z
N MET A 1 14.23 -21.21 2.99
CA MET A 1 12.77 -21.36 3.17
C MET A 1 12.09 -21.10 1.84
N ASN A 2 11.01 -21.83 1.52
CA ASN A 2 10.23 -21.54 0.33
C ASN A 2 9.48 -20.21 0.54
N LYS A 3 9.57 -19.30 -0.44
CA LYS A 3 8.84 -18.02 -0.40
C LYS A 3 7.32 -18.24 -0.39
N ILE A 4 6.60 -17.35 0.25
CA ILE A 4 5.13 -17.31 0.22
C ILE A 4 4.70 -16.79 -1.15
N LYS A 5 3.93 -17.59 -1.90
CA LYS A 5 3.34 -17.13 -3.15
C LYS A 5 2.13 -16.24 -2.85
N LYS A 6 2.22 -15.01 -3.31
CA LYS A 6 1.22 -13.95 -3.10
C LYS A 6 0.64 -13.50 -4.44
N THR A 7 -0.68 -13.53 -4.55
CA THR A 7 -1.40 -12.96 -5.69
C THR A 7 -2.11 -11.69 -5.25
N VAL A 8 -1.76 -10.58 -5.85
CA VAL A 8 -2.45 -9.29 -5.71
C VAL A 8 -3.38 -9.13 -6.89
N MET A 9 -4.69 -9.16 -6.64
CA MET A 9 -5.73 -8.99 -7.65
C MET A 9 -6.25 -7.56 -7.64
N ILE A 10 -5.97 -6.83 -8.71
CA ILE A 10 -6.58 -5.54 -9.01
C ILE A 10 -7.90 -5.83 -9.73
N ILE A 11 -9.02 -5.82 -8.99
CA ILE A 11 -10.31 -6.31 -9.48
C ILE A 11 -11.12 -5.27 -10.25
N GLY A 12 -10.61 -4.04 -10.31
CA GLY A 12 -11.19 -2.90 -11.04
C GLY A 12 -10.60 -1.59 -10.54
N TYR A 13 -10.98 -0.49 -11.16
CA TYR A 13 -10.41 0.83 -10.85
C TYR A 13 -11.45 1.83 -10.32
N GLN A 14 -12.71 1.42 -10.19
CA GLN A 14 -13.76 2.26 -9.62
C GLN A 14 -13.53 2.47 -8.12
N CYS A 15 -13.75 3.69 -7.64
CA CYS A 15 -13.53 4.07 -6.25
C CYS A 15 -14.47 5.19 -5.84
N ASN A 16 -14.93 5.17 -4.60
CA ASN A 16 -15.72 6.22 -3.98
C ASN A 16 -14.87 7.34 -3.35
N ASN A 17 -13.51 7.25 -3.41
CA ASN A 17 -12.58 8.34 -3.20
C ASN A 17 -12.05 8.85 -4.55
N ASN A 18 -11.44 10.05 -4.55
CA ASN A 18 -10.76 10.63 -5.72
C ASN A 18 -9.39 11.19 -5.32
N CYS A 19 -8.54 10.34 -4.71
CA CYS A 19 -7.27 10.76 -4.14
C CYS A 19 -6.41 11.52 -5.16
N ARG A 20 -5.82 12.64 -4.71
CA ARG A 20 -5.02 13.55 -5.56
C ARG A 20 -3.82 12.86 -6.20
N PHE A 21 -3.21 11.92 -5.48
CA PHE A 21 -2.00 11.19 -5.85
C PHE A 21 -2.26 9.77 -6.37
N CYS A 22 -3.54 9.39 -6.58
CA CYS A 22 -3.92 8.01 -6.90
C CYS A 22 -3.17 7.50 -8.14
N ILE A 23 -2.51 6.35 -8.02
CA ILE A 23 -1.80 5.70 -9.12
C ILE A 23 -2.74 5.30 -10.25
N ASP A 24 -3.98 4.97 -9.92
CA ASP A 24 -5.03 4.58 -10.87
C ASP A 24 -5.88 5.77 -11.36
N ALA A 25 -5.47 7.01 -11.07
CA ALA A 25 -6.17 8.18 -11.61
C ALA A 25 -6.10 8.17 -13.14
N GLY A 26 -7.27 8.18 -13.77
CA GLY A 26 -7.40 8.06 -15.23
C GLY A 26 -7.79 6.66 -15.73
N LYS A 27 -7.74 5.63 -14.88
CA LYS A 27 -8.15 4.26 -15.23
C LYS A 27 -9.62 3.94 -14.86
N ARG A 28 -10.34 4.85 -14.22
CA ARG A 28 -11.70 4.60 -13.67
C ARG A 28 -12.73 4.21 -14.73
N ASN A 29 -12.50 4.57 -15.99
CA ASN A 29 -13.38 4.23 -17.12
C ASN A 29 -13.00 2.89 -17.78
N LEU A 30 -11.91 2.24 -17.33
CA LEU A 30 -11.58 0.90 -17.79
C LEU A 30 -12.59 -0.09 -17.24
N VAL A 31 -12.90 -1.10 -18.04
CA VAL A 31 -13.81 -2.18 -17.65
C VAL A 31 -13.21 -2.94 -16.47
N SER A 32 -13.97 -3.08 -15.41
CA SER A 32 -13.59 -3.92 -14.26
C SER A 32 -13.75 -5.40 -14.64
N LYS A 33 -12.95 -6.26 -14.00
CA LYS A 33 -13.13 -7.71 -14.14
C LYS A 33 -14.52 -8.13 -13.66
N THR A 34 -15.10 -9.06 -14.36
CA THR A 34 -16.34 -9.71 -13.95
C THR A 34 -16.11 -10.66 -12.77
N THR A 35 -17.15 -11.00 -12.04
CA THR A 35 -17.11 -12.01 -10.95
C THR A 35 -16.57 -13.34 -11.45
N VAL A 36 -16.93 -13.74 -12.67
CA VAL A 36 -16.50 -15.00 -13.29
C VAL A 36 -14.99 -14.99 -13.57
N GLU A 37 -14.48 -13.91 -14.15
CA GLU A 37 -13.04 -13.76 -14.45
C GLU A 37 -12.22 -13.78 -13.15
N ILE A 38 -12.65 -13.02 -12.11
CA ILE A 38 -11.95 -12.99 -10.83
C ILE A 38 -11.91 -14.38 -10.18
N LYS A 39 -13.03 -15.11 -10.18
CA LYS A 39 -13.09 -16.47 -9.64
C LYS A 39 -12.21 -17.45 -10.43
N GLN A 40 -12.16 -17.30 -11.75
CA GLN A 40 -11.27 -18.13 -12.56
C GLN A 40 -9.80 -17.83 -12.26
N GLU A 41 -9.40 -16.57 -12.18
CA GLU A 41 -8.05 -16.18 -11.79
C GLU A 41 -7.66 -16.66 -10.38
N MET A 42 -8.59 -16.64 -9.41
CA MET A 42 -8.36 -17.23 -8.08
C MET A 42 -8.07 -18.73 -8.15
N LYS A 43 -8.81 -19.48 -8.98
CA LYS A 43 -8.55 -20.92 -9.21
C LYS A 43 -7.16 -21.14 -9.82
N GLU A 44 -6.79 -20.33 -10.82
CA GLU A 44 -5.48 -20.46 -11.45
C GLU A 44 -4.33 -20.06 -10.51
N ALA A 45 -4.50 -19.00 -9.71
CA ALA A 45 -3.55 -18.64 -8.69
C ALA A 45 -3.36 -19.78 -7.66
N LYS A 46 -4.45 -20.41 -7.26
CA LYS A 46 -4.41 -21.56 -6.35
C LYS A 46 -3.65 -22.76 -6.95
N LYS A 47 -3.85 -23.07 -8.25
CA LYS A 47 -3.10 -24.11 -8.96
C LYS A 47 -1.59 -23.79 -9.02
N ARG A 48 -1.21 -22.51 -9.12
CA ARG A 48 0.19 -22.07 -9.04
C ARG A 48 0.78 -22.18 -7.62
N GLY A 49 -0.05 -22.56 -6.62
CA GLY A 49 0.35 -22.74 -5.23
C GLY A 49 0.28 -21.47 -4.39
N THR A 50 -0.47 -20.46 -4.83
CA THR A 50 -0.71 -19.24 -4.04
C THR A 50 -1.47 -19.57 -2.76
N THR A 51 -0.97 -19.05 -1.64
CA THR A 51 -1.62 -19.17 -0.32
C THR A 51 -2.09 -17.83 0.23
N TYR A 52 -1.56 -16.72 -0.29
CA TYR A 52 -1.88 -15.35 0.10
C TYR A 52 -2.56 -14.63 -1.06
N LEU A 53 -3.84 -14.32 -0.89
CA LEU A 53 -4.63 -13.50 -1.82
C LEU A 53 -4.81 -12.09 -1.27
N GLU A 54 -4.55 -11.08 -2.08
CA GLU A 54 -4.83 -9.69 -1.74
C GLU A 54 -5.75 -9.07 -2.79
N LEU A 55 -6.92 -8.60 -2.35
CA LEU A 55 -7.91 -7.92 -3.19
C LEU A 55 -7.72 -6.41 -3.08
N ILE A 56 -7.34 -5.80 -4.20
CA ILE A 56 -7.11 -4.35 -4.29
C ILE A 56 -7.73 -3.78 -5.58
N GLY A 57 -7.46 -2.52 -5.82
CA GLY A 57 -7.85 -1.81 -7.04
C GLY A 57 -8.31 -0.40 -6.69
N GLY A 58 -9.41 0.07 -7.27
CA GLY A 58 -10.04 1.32 -6.86
C GLY A 58 -10.50 1.25 -5.40
N GLU A 59 -11.64 0.62 -5.18
CA GLU A 59 -12.14 0.29 -3.85
C GLU A 59 -12.94 -1.02 -3.90
N THR A 60 -12.42 -2.05 -3.28
CA THR A 60 -13.03 -3.40 -3.30
C THR A 60 -14.44 -3.42 -2.69
N THR A 61 -14.67 -2.65 -1.61
CA THR A 61 -15.91 -2.68 -0.85
C THR A 61 -17.12 -2.06 -1.57
N ILE A 62 -16.92 -1.32 -2.66
CA ILE A 62 -18.06 -0.81 -3.46
C ILE A 62 -18.57 -1.82 -4.49
N ARG A 63 -17.86 -2.92 -4.70
CA ARG A 63 -18.33 -3.98 -5.59
C ARG A 63 -19.46 -4.76 -4.93
N PRO A 64 -20.56 -5.02 -5.65
CA PRO A 64 -21.70 -5.77 -5.08
C PRO A 64 -21.35 -7.24 -4.76
N ASP A 65 -20.36 -7.79 -5.46
CA ASP A 65 -19.88 -9.17 -5.32
C ASP A 65 -18.69 -9.34 -4.34
N ALA A 66 -18.26 -8.28 -3.63
CA ALA A 66 -17.09 -8.34 -2.75
C ALA A 66 -17.20 -9.45 -1.67
N VAL A 67 -18.37 -9.58 -1.02
CA VAL A 67 -18.64 -10.60 -0.01
C VAL A 67 -18.56 -12.00 -0.63
N GLU A 68 -19.13 -12.19 -1.82
CA GLU A 68 -19.10 -13.44 -2.57
C GLU A 68 -17.67 -13.84 -2.95
N LEU A 69 -16.87 -12.89 -3.42
CA LEU A 69 -15.48 -13.12 -3.79
C LEU A 69 -14.61 -13.56 -2.59
N ILE A 70 -14.81 -12.94 -1.42
CA ILE A 70 -14.11 -13.31 -0.20
C ILE A 70 -14.52 -14.72 0.25
N SER A 71 -15.83 -15.04 0.24
CA SER A 71 -16.31 -16.37 0.56
C SER A 71 -15.74 -17.44 -0.38
N PHE A 72 -15.70 -17.14 -1.66
CA PHE A 72 -15.14 -18.03 -2.67
C PHE A 72 -13.63 -18.27 -2.45
N ALA A 73 -12.87 -17.22 -2.10
CA ALA A 73 -11.44 -17.35 -1.78
C ALA A 73 -11.23 -18.24 -0.53
N ARG A 74 -12.05 -18.08 0.52
CA ARG A 74 -12.05 -18.96 1.70
C ARG A 74 -12.31 -20.42 1.31
N ASP A 75 -13.33 -20.66 0.51
CA ASP A 75 -13.74 -22.01 0.10
C ASP A 75 -12.71 -22.70 -0.80
N LEU A 76 -11.92 -21.91 -1.57
CA LEU A 76 -10.74 -22.40 -2.27
C LEU A 76 -9.55 -22.69 -1.35
N GLY A 77 -9.62 -22.34 -0.06
CA GLY A 77 -8.58 -22.61 0.93
C GLY A 77 -7.36 -21.68 0.82
N PHE A 78 -7.53 -20.41 0.47
CA PHE A 78 -6.48 -19.41 0.69
C PHE A 78 -6.24 -19.25 2.19
N LYS A 79 -4.96 -19.25 2.62
CA LYS A 79 -4.59 -19.10 4.04
C LYS A 79 -4.74 -17.67 4.51
N THR A 80 -4.35 -16.71 3.65
CA THR A 80 -4.53 -15.29 3.88
C THR A 80 -5.42 -14.73 2.78
N ILE A 81 -6.50 -14.07 3.19
CA ILE A 81 -7.40 -13.31 2.34
C ILE A 81 -7.36 -11.88 2.85
N ASN A 82 -6.56 -11.06 2.19
CA ASN A 82 -6.35 -9.66 2.56
C ASN A 82 -7.12 -8.73 1.62
N MET A 83 -7.54 -7.59 2.12
CA MET A 83 -8.21 -6.56 1.33
C MET A 83 -7.67 -5.18 1.70
N ALA A 84 -7.22 -4.43 0.68
CA ALA A 84 -6.96 -3.00 0.88
C ALA A 84 -8.23 -2.18 0.64
N THR A 85 -8.51 -1.25 1.53
CA THR A 85 -9.73 -0.44 1.51
C THR A 85 -9.52 0.97 2.04
N ASN A 86 -10.31 1.92 1.55
CA ASN A 86 -10.41 3.24 2.16
C ASN A 86 -11.31 3.27 3.41
N GLY A 87 -11.94 2.15 3.77
CA GLY A 87 -12.70 1.95 4.99
C GLY A 87 -14.10 2.58 5.02
N ARG A 88 -14.50 3.31 3.99
CA ARG A 88 -15.75 4.09 4.02
C ARG A 88 -17.00 3.23 4.10
N ILE A 89 -17.09 2.16 3.32
CA ILE A 89 -18.26 1.26 3.34
C ILE A 89 -18.30 0.42 4.63
N LEU A 90 -17.16 0.17 5.25
CA LEU A 90 -17.10 -0.49 6.56
C LEU A 90 -17.69 0.34 7.71
N SER A 91 -17.99 1.63 7.45
CA SER A 91 -18.75 2.46 8.40
C SER A 91 -20.19 1.97 8.63
N TYR A 92 -20.70 1.11 7.72
CA TYR A 92 -21.97 0.42 7.88
C TYR A 92 -21.79 -0.90 8.65
N PRO A 93 -22.28 -1.04 9.90
CA PRO A 93 -22.00 -2.20 10.75
C PRO A 93 -22.42 -3.54 10.12
N LYS A 94 -23.55 -3.56 9.41
CA LYS A 94 -24.04 -4.76 8.72
C LYS A 94 -23.05 -5.24 7.67
N TYR A 95 -22.50 -4.32 6.86
CA TYR A 95 -21.56 -4.66 5.81
C TYR A 95 -20.20 -5.13 6.42
N ALA A 96 -19.71 -4.43 7.45
CA ALA A 96 -18.50 -4.84 8.15
C ALA A 96 -18.63 -6.27 8.70
N LYS A 97 -19.79 -6.62 9.27
CA LYS A 97 -20.09 -7.98 9.73
C LYS A 97 -20.07 -8.99 8.58
N GLN A 98 -20.73 -8.68 7.45
CA GLN A 98 -20.78 -9.58 6.28
C GLN A 98 -19.38 -9.89 5.72
N ILE A 99 -18.51 -8.90 5.62
CA ILE A 99 -17.12 -9.08 5.13
C ILE A 99 -16.30 -9.99 6.06
N VAL A 100 -16.42 -9.81 7.38
CA VAL A 100 -15.73 -10.64 8.36
C VAL A 100 -16.26 -12.09 8.32
N GLU A 101 -17.58 -12.27 8.30
CA GLU A 101 -18.23 -13.59 8.25
C GLU A 101 -17.96 -14.32 6.93
N ALA A 102 -17.72 -13.60 5.85
CA ALA A 102 -17.30 -14.17 4.56
C ALA A 102 -15.95 -14.89 4.63
N GLY A 103 -15.10 -14.55 5.61
CA GLY A 103 -13.81 -15.22 5.82
C GLY A 103 -12.61 -14.34 5.49
N LEU A 104 -12.77 -12.99 5.50
CA LEU A 104 -11.63 -12.08 5.43
C LEU A 104 -10.70 -12.36 6.62
N THR A 105 -9.39 -12.51 6.37
CA THR A 105 -8.40 -12.78 7.40
C THR A 105 -7.62 -11.54 7.80
N ASP A 106 -7.36 -10.64 6.86
CA ASP A 106 -6.55 -9.45 7.02
C ASP A 106 -7.19 -8.27 6.27
N ILE A 107 -6.97 -7.07 6.77
CA ILE A 107 -7.44 -5.84 6.12
C ILE A 107 -6.42 -4.72 6.26
N ILE A 108 -6.23 -3.96 5.18
CA ILE A 108 -5.33 -2.81 5.15
C ILE A 108 -6.14 -1.54 4.86
N PHE A 109 -6.13 -0.61 5.81
CA PHE A 109 -6.77 0.69 5.67
C PHE A 109 -5.85 1.71 5.01
N SER A 110 -6.36 2.44 4.03
CA SER A 110 -5.67 3.59 3.43
C SER A 110 -5.84 4.83 4.31
N ILE A 111 -4.82 5.14 5.13
CA ILE A 111 -4.84 6.25 6.09
C ILE A 111 -3.84 7.32 5.65
N HIS A 112 -4.31 8.46 5.14
CA HIS A 112 -3.44 9.50 4.57
C HIS A 112 -3.38 10.80 5.38
N GLY A 113 -4.12 10.87 6.50
CA GLY A 113 -4.14 12.00 7.41
C GLY A 113 -4.52 11.58 8.83
N TYR A 114 -4.19 12.39 9.81
CA TYR A 114 -4.50 12.18 11.25
C TYR A 114 -5.82 12.86 11.68
N ASN A 115 -6.42 13.64 10.78
CA ASN A 115 -7.70 14.33 10.96
C ASN A 115 -8.44 14.49 9.65
N ALA A 116 -9.69 14.92 9.71
CA ALA A 116 -10.52 15.13 8.53
C ALA A 116 -9.93 16.16 7.57
N GLN A 117 -9.35 17.25 8.08
CA GLN A 117 -8.76 18.28 7.22
C GLN A 117 -7.68 17.73 6.30
N THR A 118 -6.75 16.94 6.82
CA THR A 118 -5.65 16.37 6.02
C THR A 118 -6.11 15.19 5.18
N HIS A 119 -6.90 14.28 5.77
CA HIS A 119 -7.32 13.06 5.08
C HIS A 119 -8.29 13.37 3.94
N ASP A 120 -9.38 14.12 4.20
CA ASP A 120 -10.41 14.43 3.22
C ASP A 120 -9.85 15.31 2.07
N TYR A 121 -8.91 16.22 2.38
CA TYR A 121 -8.19 16.99 1.36
C TYR A 121 -7.47 16.06 0.38
N LEU A 122 -6.75 15.07 0.88
CA LEU A 122 -5.97 14.16 0.04
C LEU A 122 -6.85 13.16 -0.70
N THR A 123 -7.90 12.65 -0.07
CA THR A 123 -8.85 11.71 -0.68
C THR A 123 -9.87 12.39 -1.60
N ARG A 124 -10.00 13.72 -1.53
CA ARG A 124 -11.04 14.52 -2.23
C ARG A 124 -12.45 13.99 -1.98
N ALA A 125 -12.70 13.51 -0.77
CA ALA A 125 -13.99 12.94 -0.35
C ALA A 125 -14.31 13.42 1.06
N LYS A 126 -15.18 14.45 1.14
CA LYS A 126 -15.63 15.01 2.42
C LYS A 126 -16.27 13.93 3.30
N GLY A 127 -15.85 13.85 4.56
CA GLY A 127 -16.31 12.87 5.54
C GLY A 127 -15.64 11.50 5.44
N SER A 128 -14.67 11.30 4.53
CA SER A 128 -13.98 10.03 4.38
C SER A 128 -13.21 9.62 5.63
N PHE A 129 -12.63 10.57 6.36
CA PHE A 129 -11.92 10.30 7.60
C PHE A 129 -12.86 9.78 8.70
N GLU A 130 -14.01 10.40 8.87
CA GLU A 130 -14.99 9.96 9.89
C GLU A 130 -15.61 8.60 9.52
N GLN A 131 -15.84 8.33 8.23
CA GLN A 131 -16.29 7.02 7.76
C GLN A 131 -15.22 5.95 8.01
N LEU A 132 -13.95 6.23 7.71
CA LEU A 132 -12.81 5.35 8.00
C LEU A 132 -12.75 5.00 9.50
N LYS A 133 -12.82 5.99 10.39
CA LYS A 133 -12.83 5.79 11.85
C LYS A 133 -13.99 4.89 12.30
N LYS A 134 -15.19 5.12 11.76
CA LYS A 134 -16.35 4.26 12.03
C LYS A 134 -16.11 2.82 11.55
N GLY A 135 -15.47 2.65 10.38
CA GLY A 135 -15.09 1.34 9.85
C GLY A 135 -14.14 0.59 10.79
N LEU A 136 -13.09 1.25 11.26
CA LEU A 136 -12.17 0.70 12.27
C LEU A 136 -12.90 0.30 13.55
N ALA A 137 -13.76 1.18 14.07
CA ALA A 137 -14.54 0.90 15.28
C ALA A 137 -15.50 -0.29 15.10
N ASN A 138 -16.12 -0.44 13.94
CA ASN A 138 -17.01 -1.57 13.64
C ASN A 138 -16.23 -2.90 13.62
N LEU A 139 -15.06 -2.95 12.97
CA LEU A 139 -14.21 -4.13 13.00
C LEU A 139 -13.72 -4.47 14.41
N GLY A 140 -13.35 -3.46 15.19
CA GLY A 140 -12.99 -3.63 16.60
C GLY A 140 -14.10 -4.26 17.44
N LYS A 141 -15.37 -3.82 17.25
CA LYS A 141 -16.56 -4.41 17.91
C LYS A 141 -16.78 -5.88 17.51
N LEU A 142 -16.39 -6.26 16.29
CA LEU A 142 -16.47 -7.64 15.82
C LEU A 142 -15.28 -8.50 16.28
N GLY A 143 -14.34 -7.91 17.02
CA GLY A 143 -13.15 -8.64 17.49
C GLY A 143 -12.12 -8.91 16.38
N PHE A 144 -12.22 -8.27 15.23
CA PHE A 144 -11.28 -8.45 14.11
C PHE A 144 -9.90 -7.89 14.49
N LYS A 145 -8.85 -8.70 14.39
CA LYS A 145 -7.52 -8.37 14.93
C LYS A 145 -6.50 -7.94 13.88
N ASN A 146 -6.54 -8.54 12.70
CA ASN A 146 -5.50 -8.35 11.68
C ASN A 146 -5.76 -7.10 10.84
N ILE A 147 -5.65 -5.94 11.48
CA ILE A 147 -5.82 -4.64 10.84
C ILE A 147 -4.46 -4.02 10.60
N GLY A 148 -4.15 -3.74 9.34
CA GLY A 148 -3.00 -2.98 8.89
C GLY A 148 -3.39 -1.61 8.33
N SER A 149 -2.38 -0.81 8.00
CA SER A 149 -2.57 0.45 7.31
C SER A 149 -1.50 0.75 6.27
N ASN A 150 -1.90 1.44 5.20
CA ASN A 150 -1.01 2.04 4.21
C ASN A 150 -1.18 3.56 4.22
N THR A 151 -0.05 4.27 4.29
CA THR A 151 0.01 5.73 4.17
C THR A 151 0.88 6.10 2.98
N THR A 152 0.28 6.62 1.91
CA THR A 152 1.06 7.21 0.82
C THR A 152 1.63 8.54 1.26
N ILE A 153 2.96 8.67 1.21
CA ILE A 153 3.70 9.89 1.57
C ILE A 153 3.71 10.83 0.38
N VAL A 154 3.12 12.01 0.56
CA VAL A 154 3.03 13.08 -0.45
C VAL A 154 3.33 14.44 0.16
N LYS A 155 3.50 15.49 -0.66
CA LYS A 155 3.71 16.87 -0.16
C LYS A 155 2.61 17.32 0.81
N GLY A 156 1.37 16.86 0.61
CA GLY A 156 0.23 17.24 1.45
C GLY A 156 0.23 16.62 2.85
N ASN A 157 1.08 15.61 3.14
CA ASN A 157 1.07 14.94 4.44
C ASN A 157 2.43 14.65 5.07
N TYR A 158 3.56 14.71 4.33
CA TYR A 158 4.84 14.25 4.87
C TYR A 158 5.25 14.97 6.17
N LYS A 159 4.93 16.26 6.31
CA LYS A 159 5.21 17.04 7.53
C LYS A 159 4.38 16.59 8.73
N HIS A 160 3.32 15.86 8.49
CA HIS A 160 2.36 15.37 9.50
C HIS A 160 2.53 13.88 9.83
N LEU A 161 3.53 13.19 9.25
CA LEU A 161 3.69 11.73 9.40
C LEU A 161 3.77 11.26 10.85
N LYS A 162 4.43 12.01 11.75
CA LYS A 162 4.44 11.68 13.17
C LYS A 162 3.01 11.61 13.73
N ARG A 163 2.18 12.62 13.46
CA ARG A 163 0.77 12.65 13.92
C ARG A 163 -0.08 11.55 13.30
N ILE A 164 0.20 11.21 12.02
CA ILE A 164 -0.46 10.09 11.34
C ILE A 164 -0.07 8.78 12.02
N GLY A 165 1.21 8.59 12.34
CA GLY A 165 1.68 7.43 13.07
C GLY A 165 1.10 7.32 14.47
N GLU A 166 1.03 8.42 15.23
CA GLU A 166 0.36 8.49 16.55
C GLU A 166 -1.11 8.07 16.43
N PHE A 167 -1.85 8.61 15.44
CA PHE A 167 -3.24 8.22 15.19
C PHE A 167 -3.36 6.70 14.88
N ILE A 168 -2.50 6.17 13.99
CA ILE A 168 -2.49 4.74 13.63
C ILE A 168 -2.23 3.88 14.88
N TYR A 169 -1.25 4.26 15.69
CA TYR A 169 -0.92 3.57 16.93
C TYR A 169 -2.09 3.57 17.92
N ASP A 170 -2.76 4.71 18.11
CA ASP A 170 -3.91 4.88 19.00
C ASP A 170 -5.14 4.06 18.54
N GLN A 171 -5.25 3.79 17.22
CA GLN A 171 -6.27 2.87 16.71
C GLN A 171 -5.93 1.38 16.95
N GLY A 172 -4.83 1.07 17.63
CA GLY A 172 -4.41 -0.30 17.88
C GLY A 172 -3.76 -1.00 16.68
N ILE A 173 -3.51 -0.31 15.57
CA ILE A 173 -2.90 -0.87 14.38
C ILE A 173 -1.40 -1.08 14.60
N ARG A 174 -0.93 -2.31 14.39
CA ARG A 174 0.46 -2.73 14.64
C ARG A 174 1.21 -3.17 13.38
N ASN A 175 0.53 -3.16 12.24
CA ASN A 175 1.11 -3.42 10.92
C ASN A 175 0.85 -2.19 10.03
N SER A 176 1.89 -1.44 9.67
CA SER A 176 1.75 -0.19 8.93
C SER A 176 2.86 -0.01 7.92
N GLU A 177 2.47 0.33 6.71
CA GLU A 177 3.41 0.64 5.64
C GLU A 177 3.27 2.10 5.21
N PHE A 178 4.37 2.85 5.32
CA PHE A 178 4.49 4.22 4.86
C PHE A 178 5.14 4.17 3.47
N ILE A 179 4.37 4.49 2.44
CA ILE A 179 4.75 4.28 1.05
C ILE A 179 5.12 5.62 0.43
N PHE A 180 6.39 5.83 0.09
CA PHE A 180 6.77 7.01 -0.68
C PHE A 180 6.06 6.96 -2.03
N VAL A 181 5.40 8.05 -2.40
CA VAL A 181 4.55 8.09 -3.58
C VAL A 181 5.27 7.61 -4.84
N ASP A 182 4.59 6.78 -5.62
CA ASP A 182 5.05 6.39 -6.96
C ASP A 182 4.63 7.46 -7.97
N PRO A 183 5.59 8.19 -8.57
CA PRO A 183 5.29 9.23 -9.55
C PRO A 183 5.28 8.72 -10.99
N SER A 184 5.32 7.42 -11.24
CA SER A 184 5.45 6.88 -12.60
C SER A 184 4.16 6.93 -13.41
N CYS A 185 3.00 7.06 -12.74
CA CYS A 185 1.70 7.19 -13.39
C CYS A 185 0.66 7.84 -12.47
N GLY A 186 -0.55 8.03 -12.99
CA GLY A 186 -1.71 8.50 -12.23
C GLY A 186 -1.63 9.97 -11.80
N GLY A 187 -2.16 10.24 -10.60
CA GLY A 187 -2.30 11.60 -10.07
C GLY A 187 -0.97 12.26 -9.74
N ALA A 188 -0.04 11.50 -9.14
CA ALA A 188 1.29 12.01 -8.81
C ALA A 188 2.16 12.27 -10.05
N TYR A 189 2.00 11.49 -11.12
CA TYR A 189 2.65 11.74 -12.40
C TYR A 189 2.13 13.02 -13.05
N LYS A 190 0.79 13.18 -13.11
CA LYS A 190 0.15 14.35 -13.75
C LYS A 190 0.44 15.66 -13.03
N ASN A 191 0.59 15.63 -11.72
CA ASN A 191 0.80 16.80 -10.87
C ASN A 191 2.01 16.57 -9.94
N PHE A 192 3.15 16.26 -10.55
CA PHE A 192 4.37 15.88 -9.85
C PHE A 192 4.76 16.91 -8.78
N ASP A 193 4.85 18.18 -9.16
CA ASP A 193 5.27 19.26 -8.26
C ASP A 193 4.30 19.51 -7.10
N GLU A 194 3.03 19.14 -7.24
CA GLU A 194 2.04 19.26 -6.15
C GLU A 194 2.14 18.08 -5.16
N HIS A 195 2.52 16.91 -5.64
CA HIS A 195 2.36 15.69 -4.84
C HIS A 195 3.67 15.04 -4.40
N VAL A 196 4.73 15.12 -5.18
CA VAL A 196 5.97 14.40 -4.90
C VAL A 196 6.92 15.27 -4.07
N PRO A 197 7.18 14.93 -2.78
CA PRO A 197 8.16 15.67 -2.00
C PRO A 197 9.59 15.26 -2.40
N ARG A 198 10.59 16.09 -2.08
CA ARG A 198 11.97 15.61 -2.11
C ARG A 198 12.19 14.59 -1.01
N ILE A 199 12.95 13.54 -1.31
CA ILE A 199 13.26 12.49 -0.33
C ILE A 199 14.05 13.09 0.83
N SER A 200 15.01 13.98 0.56
CA SER A 200 15.77 14.71 1.58
C SER A 200 14.89 15.51 2.55
N GLU A 201 13.80 16.09 2.05
CA GLU A 201 12.84 16.83 2.88
C GLU A 201 11.92 15.89 3.67
N ALA A 202 11.49 14.79 3.07
CA ALA A 202 10.54 13.87 3.69
C ALA A 202 11.20 12.95 4.73
N ALA A 203 12.43 12.49 4.49
CA ALA A 203 13.10 11.50 5.32
C ALA A 203 13.16 11.82 6.82
N PRO A 204 13.42 13.07 7.28
CA PRO A 204 13.40 13.38 8.71
C PRO A 204 12.02 13.16 9.36
N TYR A 205 10.94 13.40 8.64
CA TYR A 205 9.58 13.22 9.15
C TYR A 205 9.17 11.74 9.13
N VAL A 206 9.60 10.99 8.11
CA VAL A 206 9.43 9.54 8.04
C VAL A 206 10.12 8.88 9.22
N LYS A 207 11.38 9.22 9.50
CA LYS A 207 12.13 8.68 10.64
C LYS A 207 11.41 8.94 11.97
N LYS A 208 10.89 10.15 12.20
CA LYS A 208 10.09 10.48 13.39
C LYS A 208 8.83 9.60 13.50
N CYS A 209 8.24 9.21 12.39
CA CYS A 209 7.09 8.32 12.38
C CYS A 209 7.50 6.87 12.69
N LEU A 210 8.57 6.38 12.05
CA LEU A 210 9.11 5.03 12.28
C LEU A 210 9.57 4.82 13.74
N GLU A 211 10.07 5.87 14.39
CA GLU A 211 10.44 5.83 15.81
C GLU A 211 9.27 5.47 16.74
N ILE A 212 8.02 5.73 16.35
CA ILE A 212 6.85 5.31 17.12
C ILE A 212 6.79 3.79 17.18
N GLY A 213 6.91 3.12 16.03
CA GLY A 213 6.96 1.66 15.97
C GLY A 213 8.15 1.08 16.72
N LYS A 214 9.36 1.63 16.50
CA LYS A 214 10.60 1.19 17.14
C LYS A 214 10.53 1.28 18.67
N LYS A 215 10.10 2.41 19.22
CA LYS A 215 9.98 2.64 20.67
C LYS A 215 8.94 1.75 21.34
N ASN A 216 7.92 1.33 20.61
CA ASN A 216 6.84 0.49 21.12
C ASN A 216 7.03 -0.99 20.76
N GLY A 217 8.20 -1.38 20.25
CA GLY A 217 8.52 -2.77 19.91
C GLY A 217 7.64 -3.36 18.81
N ILE A 218 7.17 -2.53 17.87
CA ILE A 218 6.31 -2.98 16.78
C ILE A 218 7.19 -3.37 15.59
N PRO A 219 7.28 -4.65 15.22
CA PRO A 219 8.19 -5.11 14.16
C PRO A 219 7.73 -4.74 12.75
N HIS A 220 6.43 -4.48 12.56
CA HIS A 220 5.83 -4.30 11.24
C HIS A 220 5.41 -2.85 10.97
N TRP A 221 6.30 -1.89 11.31
CA TRP A 221 6.18 -0.51 10.86
C TRP A 221 7.27 -0.21 9.85
N HIS A 222 6.89 -0.17 8.57
CA HIS A 222 7.82 -0.16 7.46
C HIS A 222 7.69 1.10 6.61
N ILE A 223 8.80 1.47 5.97
CA ILE A 223 8.87 2.44 4.88
C ILE A 223 9.11 1.69 3.57
N ARG A 224 8.49 2.16 2.49
CA ARG A 224 8.62 1.58 1.15
C ARG A 224 8.95 2.64 0.10
N TYR A 225 9.65 2.22 -0.94
CA TYR A 225 10.01 3.00 -2.13
C TYR A 225 10.98 4.15 -1.88
N VAL A 226 11.93 3.95 -1.00
CA VAL A 226 12.95 4.93 -0.65
C VAL A 226 14.37 4.43 -0.97
N PRO A 227 15.34 5.33 -1.27
CA PRO A 227 16.73 4.97 -1.35
C PRO A 227 17.31 4.72 0.06
N LEU A 228 18.08 3.66 0.23
CA LEU A 228 18.59 3.22 1.54
C LEU A 228 19.53 4.23 2.21
N CYS A 229 20.19 5.11 1.45
CA CYS A 229 21.13 6.10 1.98
C CYS A 229 20.52 7.09 2.98
N TYR A 230 19.21 7.26 2.97
CA TYR A 230 18.48 8.06 3.97
C TYR A 230 18.03 7.27 5.19
N PHE A 231 18.08 5.93 5.16
CA PHE A 231 17.47 5.04 6.14
C PHE A 231 18.43 3.99 6.71
N THR A 232 19.71 4.29 6.77
CA THR A 232 20.76 3.35 7.27
C THR A 232 20.44 2.80 8.66
N ASP A 233 19.89 3.62 9.56
CA ASP A 233 19.52 3.23 10.92
C ASP A 233 18.15 2.55 11.02
N TYR A 234 17.49 2.34 9.88
CA TYR A 234 16.13 1.81 9.75
C TYR A 234 16.04 0.71 8.68
N LEU A 235 17.16 0.05 8.33
CA LEU A 235 17.13 -0.97 7.26
C LEU A 235 16.16 -2.11 7.54
N ASN A 236 16.01 -2.50 8.78
CA ASN A 236 15.04 -3.49 9.23
C ASN A 236 13.57 -3.03 9.13
N GLN A 237 13.34 -1.76 8.84
CA GLN A 237 12.01 -1.18 8.60
C GLN A 237 11.80 -0.80 7.13
N VAL A 238 12.70 -1.21 6.23
CA VAL A 238 12.51 -1.02 4.77
C VAL A 238 11.88 -2.27 4.19
N SER A 239 10.63 -2.16 3.75
CA SER A 239 9.80 -3.28 3.28
C SER A 239 10.45 -4.10 2.18
N GLU A 240 11.09 -3.45 1.20
CA GLU A 240 11.67 -4.13 0.04
C GLU A 240 12.76 -5.12 0.41
N LEU A 241 13.49 -4.86 1.51
CA LEU A 241 14.56 -5.77 1.96
C LEU A 241 13.99 -7.07 2.53
N ASP A 242 12.85 -7.00 3.20
CA ASP A 242 12.16 -8.17 3.76
C ASP A 242 11.27 -8.87 2.72
N GLU A 243 10.56 -8.10 1.89
CA GLU A 243 9.65 -8.60 0.87
C GLU A 243 10.33 -9.57 -0.09
N VAL A 244 11.51 -9.21 -0.59
CA VAL A 244 12.27 -10.05 -1.54
C VAL A 244 12.67 -11.39 -0.93
N ALA A 245 12.89 -11.46 0.37
CA ALA A 245 13.19 -12.71 1.07
C ALA A 245 11.92 -13.54 1.34
N THR A 246 10.80 -12.89 1.62
CA THR A 246 9.58 -13.50 2.16
C THR A 246 8.60 -13.90 1.07
N PHE A 247 8.40 -13.06 0.04
CA PHE A 247 7.34 -13.24 -0.95
C PHE A 247 7.86 -13.50 -2.37
N GLN A 248 7.02 -14.17 -3.14
CA GLN A 248 7.01 -14.20 -4.60
C GLN A 248 5.65 -13.65 -5.03
N THR A 249 5.62 -12.42 -5.53
CA THR A 249 4.38 -11.67 -5.79
C THR A 249 4.05 -11.62 -7.28
N GLU A 250 2.78 -11.89 -7.60
CA GLU A 250 2.19 -11.62 -8.92
C GLU A 250 1.07 -10.59 -8.80
N HIS A 251 0.93 -9.73 -9.80
CA HIS A 251 -0.18 -8.80 -9.96
C HIS A 251 -1.05 -9.18 -11.14
N LEU A 252 -2.36 -9.27 -10.93
CA LEU A 252 -3.37 -9.54 -11.95
C LEU A 252 -4.36 -8.38 -12.00
N ALA A 253 -4.27 -7.56 -13.04
CA ALA A 253 -5.12 -6.38 -13.25
C ALA A 253 -6.03 -6.54 -14.47
N PRO A 254 -7.04 -5.68 -14.67
CA PRO A 254 -7.86 -5.70 -15.89
C PRO A 254 -7.07 -5.44 -17.18
N ASP A 255 -6.00 -4.65 -17.09
CA ASP A 255 -5.20 -4.17 -18.22
C ASP A 255 -3.77 -4.72 -18.29
N PHE A 256 -3.33 -5.47 -17.27
CA PHE A 256 -2.01 -6.12 -17.28
C PHE A 256 -1.93 -7.32 -16.33
N SER A 257 -0.92 -8.16 -16.56
CA SER A 257 -0.46 -9.16 -15.58
C SER A 257 1.04 -9.05 -15.40
N ASN A 258 1.51 -9.20 -14.16
CA ASN A 258 2.93 -9.20 -13.82
C ASN A 258 3.21 -10.35 -12.85
N PHE A 259 3.97 -11.34 -13.28
CA PHE A 259 4.27 -12.54 -12.48
C PHE A 259 5.58 -12.45 -11.68
N ASN A 260 6.27 -11.31 -11.74
CA ASN A 260 7.50 -11.04 -10.98
C ASN A 260 7.59 -9.56 -10.65
N VAL A 261 6.79 -9.16 -9.65
CA VAL A 261 6.61 -7.75 -9.27
C VAL A 261 7.90 -7.14 -8.72
N GLU A 262 8.63 -7.90 -7.90
CA GLU A 262 9.86 -7.44 -7.27
C GLU A 262 10.95 -7.12 -8.32
N SER A 263 11.14 -8.01 -9.30
CA SER A 263 12.08 -7.78 -10.40
C SER A 263 11.66 -6.60 -11.28
N SER A 264 10.39 -6.56 -11.69
CA SER A 264 9.86 -5.46 -12.52
C SER A 264 10.03 -4.09 -11.85
N ARG A 265 9.75 -4.00 -10.56
CA ARG A 265 9.95 -2.76 -9.79
C ARG A 265 11.41 -2.34 -9.80
N ARG A 266 12.33 -3.27 -9.53
CA ARG A 266 13.76 -3.03 -9.42
C ARG A 266 14.41 -2.67 -10.75
N GLU A 267 14.04 -3.36 -11.84
CA GLU A 267 14.71 -3.26 -13.13
C GLU A 267 14.07 -2.22 -14.06
N ILE A 268 12.74 -2.11 -14.01
CA ILE A 268 11.97 -1.27 -14.93
C ILE A 268 11.62 0.07 -14.28
N GLY A 269 11.06 0.06 -13.08
CA GLY A 269 10.49 1.24 -12.44
C GLY A 269 11.50 2.14 -11.77
N ARG A 270 12.56 1.56 -11.19
CA ARG A 270 13.53 2.28 -10.36
C ARG A 270 14.91 2.36 -11.01
N ALA A 271 15.75 3.27 -10.53
CA ALA A 271 17.11 3.41 -11.02
C ALA A 271 18.07 3.91 -9.92
N LYS A 272 19.32 3.52 -10.09
CA LYS A 272 20.50 4.07 -9.42
C LYS A 272 21.30 4.87 -10.44
N THR A 273 21.94 5.94 -10.02
CA THR A 273 22.76 6.79 -10.90
C THR A 273 24.25 6.48 -10.72
N ASP A 274 25.08 7.09 -11.55
CA ASP A 274 26.54 6.98 -11.41
C ASP A 274 27.03 7.46 -10.03
N ARG A 275 26.33 8.40 -9.43
CA ARG A 275 26.59 8.86 -8.07
C ARG A 275 26.51 7.72 -7.04
N CYS A 276 25.71 6.69 -7.29
CA CYS A 276 25.57 5.54 -6.41
C CYS A 276 26.70 4.51 -6.53
N ARG A 277 27.61 4.65 -7.52
CA ARG A 277 28.74 3.73 -7.69
C ARG A 277 29.65 3.76 -6.44
N GLY A 278 30.06 2.59 -6.00
CA GLY A 278 30.87 2.44 -4.78
C GLY A 278 30.10 2.60 -3.46
N CYS A 279 28.78 2.75 -3.50
CA CYS A 279 27.96 2.74 -2.28
C CYS A 279 27.91 1.33 -1.66
N LYS A 280 28.18 1.20 -0.36
CA LYS A 280 28.10 -0.08 0.38
C LYS A 280 26.73 -0.79 0.26
N LEU A 281 25.66 -0.02 0.09
CA LEU A 281 24.29 -0.53 -0.03
C LEU A 281 23.84 -0.72 -1.50
N PHE A 282 24.76 -0.59 -2.47
CA PHE A 282 24.41 -0.60 -3.89
C PHE A 282 23.65 -1.85 -4.33
N SER A 283 24.05 -3.04 -3.88
CA SER A 283 23.43 -4.31 -4.26
C SER A 283 22.03 -4.50 -3.68
N GLN A 284 21.78 -3.97 -2.48
CA GLN A 284 20.51 -4.10 -1.77
C GLN A 284 19.52 -2.98 -2.13
N CYS A 285 20.03 -1.77 -2.43
CA CYS A 285 19.22 -0.61 -2.72
C CYS A 285 18.56 -0.71 -4.11
N GLU A 286 17.27 -0.47 -4.19
CA GLU A 286 16.57 -0.37 -5.48
C GLU A 286 16.73 1.01 -6.15
N GLY A 287 17.30 1.99 -5.46
CA GLY A 287 17.42 3.37 -5.95
C GLY A 287 16.13 4.17 -5.75
N VAL A 288 15.79 5.02 -6.71
CA VAL A 288 14.58 5.86 -6.71
C VAL A 288 13.79 5.64 -8.00
N TRP A 289 12.55 6.09 -8.04
CA TRP A 289 11.75 6.05 -9.25
C TRP A 289 12.41 6.81 -10.40
N LYS A 290 12.41 6.27 -11.61
CA LYS A 290 12.99 6.92 -12.79
C LYS A 290 12.36 8.29 -13.06
N GLU A 291 11.04 8.41 -12.83
CA GLU A 291 10.33 9.67 -12.98
C GLU A 291 10.79 10.71 -11.94
N TYR A 292 11.08 10.27 -10.72
CA TYR A 292 11.67 11.15 -9.69
C TYR A 292 13.01 11.74 -10.14
N LEU A 293 13.88 10.94 -10.75
CA LEU A 293 15.17 11.40 -11.28
C LEU A 293 15.03 12.40 -12.40
N LYS A 294 14.04 12.26 -13.28
CA LYS A 294 13.78 13.22 -14.36
C LYS A 294 13.45 14.62 -13.83
N HIS A 295 12.70 14.69 -12.72
CA HIS A 295 12.28 15.97 -12.15
C HIS A 295 13.30 16.57 -11.18
N TYR A 296 13.87 15.75 -10.30
CA TYR A 296 14.72 16.23 -9.20
C TYR A 296 16.21 15.98 -9.41
N GLY A 297 16.58 15.14 -10.39
CA GLY A 297 17.96 14.69 -10.55
C GLY A 297 18.44 13.82 -9.37
N ASP A 298 19.75 13.67 -9.26
CA ASP A 298 20.37 12.78 -8.29
C ASP A 298 21.21 13.47 -7.21
N LYS A 299 21.23 14.82 -7.20
CA LYS A 299 22.11 15.60 -6.29
C LYS A 299 21.88 15.28 -4.81
N GLU A 300 20.68 14.90 -4.44
CA GLU A 300 20.34 14.55 -3.08
C GLU A 300 20.67 13.09 -2.69
N LEU A 301 21.05 12.23 -3.63
CA LEU A 301 21.49 10.87 -3.31
C LEU A 301 22.88 10.89 -2.67
N ILE A 302 23.00 10.30 -1.48
CA ILE A 302 24.22 10.34 -0.64
C ILE A 302 24.79 8.92 -0.52
N PRO A 303 25.75 8.50 -1.37
CA PRO A 303 26.35 7.17 -1.29
C PRO A 303 26.99 6.93 0.07
N ILE A 304 26.78 5.76 0.65
CA ILE A 304 27.39 5.31 1.90
C ILE A 304 28.74 4.70 1.57
N LYS A 305 29.81 5.28 2.13
CA LYS A 305 31.19 4.85 1.96
C LYS A 305 31.63 3.80 3.00
#